data_362095fdb2b231bc46d300801f11e96b
#
_entry.id   362095fdb2b231bc46d300801f11e96b
#
_cell.length_a   1.000
_cell.length_b   1.000
_cell.length_c   1.000
_cell.angle_alpha   90.00
_cell.angle_beta   90.00
_cell.angle_gamma   90.00
#
_symmetry.space_group_name_H-M   'P 1'
#
loop_
_entity.id
_entity.type
_entity.pdbx_description
1 polymer ?
#
loop_
_entity_poly.entity_id
_entity_poly.type
_entity_poly.pdbx_seq_one_letter_code
_entity_poly.pdbx_strand_id
1 'polypeptide(L)'
;MSDDAVLATRRLRLKIALEDLREMKGFGTELVTIIIPPDRQVSDARSLLQNEHGQAANIKSKGTRKNVQGAIESALSTLSKYKNAGENGIALFVGSIIIGNNKNRMVNIVVEDPPQPLISFRYRCDSVFELTQLEDMLVDKKSYGLFVIDRSEAAFGIASGKRIHVQEHLVSNIMGKHRQGGQSAQRFERLIEEAAHNFFKRATEHASSYWLPNLDNIQAVIVGGPGATKDFVVKNDYFHHEVAKKIAKTTFDVGYSNDSGVRELVENAGAMMGEIELDAERQVMNVFLGELVKASPKAAYGERMIRQALEQGAVGRLLISESLRKNSLTLQCTSCEHEWQASIGKMEALPNCPSCKAAGDNAKVLKSISLIEELTEMASKSNTEVVYISVDTEEGGQLLHGFGGLAGICRYPIM
;
A
#
# COMPACT_ATOMS: atom_id res chain seq x y z
N MET A 1 15.64 12.47 -2.61
CA MET A 1 14.84 11.22 -2.49
C MET A 1 13.91 11.18 -3.68
N SER A 2 13.75 10.03 -4.33
CA SER A 2 12.60 9.91 -5.23
C SER A 2 11.34 9.97 -4.37
N ASP A 3 10.36 10.78 -4.76
CA ASP A 3 9.09 10.94 -4.03
C ASP A 3 8.42 9.58 -3.79
N ASP A 4 8.63 8.61 -4.69
CA ASP A 4 8.10 7.25 -4.59
C ASP A 4 8.64 6.46 -3.38
N ALA A 5 9.93 6.57 -3.04
CA ALA A 5 10.50 5.85 -1.89
C ALA A 5 9.96 6.39 -0.55
N VAL A 6 9.77 7.72 -0.47
CA VAL A 6 9.15 8.36 0.71
C VAL A 6 7.72 7.91 0.85
N LEU A 7 6.97 7.92 -0.24
CA LEU A 7 5.57 7.52 -0.27
C LEU A 7 5.41 6.05 0.12
N ALA A 8 6.24 5.16 -0.40
CA ALA A 8 6.22 3.73 -0.06
C ALA A 8 6.48 3.51 1.44
N THR A 9 7.44 4.24 2.03
CA THR A 9 7.74 4.18 3.47
C THR A 9 6.57 4.69 4.30
N ARG A 10 5.95 5.82 3.94
CA ARG A 10 4.76 6.36 4.61
C ARG A 10 3.61 5.35 4.56
N ARG A 11 3.40 4.68 3.42
CA ARG A 11 2.36 3.64 3.26
C ARG A 11 2.61 2.44 4.16
N LEU A 12 3.84 1.95 4.23
CA LEU A 12 4.16 0.82 5.10
C LEU A 12 4.01 1.19 6.59
N ARG A 13 4.46 2.38 7.01
CA ARG A 13 4.22 2.87 8.38
C ARG A 13 2.74 2.87 8.72
N LEU A 14 1.93 3.41 7.81
CA LEU A 14 0.49 3.45 7.99
C LEU A 14 -0.10 2.05 8.06
N LYS A 15 0.31 1.11 7.19
CA LYS A 15 -0.12 -0.29 7.20
C LYS A 15 0.14 -0.94 8.56
N ILE A 16 1.36 -0.80 9.07
CA ILE A 16 1.75 -1.34 10.37
C ILE A 16 0.92 -0.73 11.52
N ALA A 17 0.74 0.60 11.51
CA ALA A 17 -0.06 1.26 12.53
C ALA A 17 -1.52 0.82 12.50
N LEU A 18 -2.10 0.65 11.31
CA LEU A 18 -3.49 0.20 11.16
C LEU A 18 -3.70 -1.25 11.57
N GLU A 19 -2.74 -2.14 11.29
CA GLU A 19 -2.79 -3.53 11.78
C GLU A 19 -2.83 -3.58 13.30
N ASP A 20 -1.95 -2.82 13.98
CA ASP A 20 -1.95 -2.72 15.44
C ASP A 20 -3.28 -2.12 15.97
N LEU A 21 -3.78 -1.06 15.34
CA LEU A 21 -4.99 -0.36 15.76
C LEU A 21 -6.28 -1.17 15.60
N ARG A 22 -6.37 -2.02 14.56
CA ARG A 22 -7.52 -2.91 14.31
C ARG A 22 -7.73 -3.94 15.40
N GLU A 23 -6.64 -4.41 16.00
CA GLU A 23 -6.70 -5.40 17.08
C GLU A 23 -7.11 -4.79 18.42
N MET A 24 -7.01 -3.46 18.55
CA MET A 24 -7.27 -2.74 19.80
C MET A 24 -8.76 -2.56 20.02
N LYS A 25 -9.24 -2.97 21.19
CA LYS A 25 -10.64 -2.81 21.61
C LYS A 25 -10.70 -2.19 23.00
N GLY A 26 -11.61 -1.23 23.18
CA GLY A 26 -11.93 -0.61 24.46
C GLY A 26 -13.18 -1.24 25.10
N PHE A 27 -13.37 -0.95 26.36
CA PHE A 27 -14.58 -1.34 27.10
C PHE A 27 -15.62 -0.23 26.99
N GLY A 28 -16.44 -0.25 25.93
CA GLY A 28 -17.38 0.83 25.62
C GLY A 28 -16.71 1.95 24.80
N THR A 29 -17.12 3.20 25.03
CA THR A 29 -16.67 4.36 24.22
C THR A 29 -15.36 4.99 24.75
N GLU A 30 -14.34 4.18 25.05
CA GLU A 30 -13.13 4.62 25.73
C GLU A 30 -11.94 4.89 24.77
N LEU A 31 -12.13 4.62 23.47
CA LEU A 31 -11.13 4.86 22.44
C LEU A 31 -11.45 6.15 21.70
N VAL A 32 -10.51 7.08 21.71
CA VAL A 32 -10.63 8.41 21.12
C VAL A 32 -9.83 8.46 19.83
N THR A 33 -10.49 8.73 18.73
CA THR A 33 -9.86 9.01 17.44
C THR A 33 -9.96 10.50 17.15
N ILE A 34 -8.82 11.11 16.78
CA ILE A 34 -8.74 12.52 16.41
C ILE A 34 -7.99 12.59 15.08
N ILE A 35 -8.62 13.12 14.05
CA ILE A 35 -8.02 13.34 12.74
C ILE A 35 -8.00 14.83 12.47
N ILE A 36 -6.81 15.40 12.22
CA ILE A 36 -6.60 16.82 11.97
C ILE A 36 -6.02 16.97 10.56
N PRO A 37 -6.78 17.49 9.59
CA PRO A 37 -6.28 17.73 8.24
C PRO A 37 -5.27 18.88 8.22
N PRO A 38 -4.45 19.01 7.16
CA PRO A 38 -3.36 20.00 7.08
C PRO A 38 -3.84 21.45 7.08
N ASP A 39 -5.05 21.71 6.61
CA ASP A 39 -5.69 23.04 6.54
C ASP A 39 -6.28 23.50 7.88
N ARG A 40 -6.31 22.63 8.90
CA ARG A 40 -6.86 22.94 10.22
C ARG A 40 -5.77 23.20 11.25
N GLN A 41 -5.96 24.22 12.05
CA GLN A 41 -5.02 24.53 13.14
C GLN A 41 -5.13 23.51 14.29
N VAL A 42 -3.98 23.07 14.80
CA VAL A 42 -3.92 22.17 15.97
C VAL A 42 -4.52 22.80 17.21
N SER A 43 -4.44 24.14 17.35
CA SER A 43 -5.08 24.91 18.42
C SER A 43 -6.59 24.71 18.49
N ASP A 44 -7.26 24.63 17.33
CA ASP A 44 -8.72 24.46 17.27
C ASP A 44 -9.12 23.05 17.74
N ALA A 45 -8.35 22.05 17.34
CA ALA A 45 -8.54 20.68 17.82
C ALA A 45 -8.33 20.59 19.34
N ARG A 46 -7.32 21.28 19.89
CA ARG A 46 -7.08 21.34 21.34
C ARG A 46 -8.23 22.02 22.08
N SER A 47 -8.73 23.13 21.56
CA SER A 47 -9.88 23.85 22.18
C SER A 47 -11.14 22.97 22.19
N LEU A 48 -11.40 22.23 21.11
CA LEU A 48 -12.50 21.27 21.07
C LEU A 48 -12.32 20.17 22.11
N LEU A 49 -11.12 19.58 22.21
CA LEU A 49 -10.84 18.53 23.20
C LEU A 49 -10.96 19.02 24.65
N GLN A 50 -10.62 20.28 24.94
CA GLN A 50 -10.84 20.87 26.27
C GLN A 50 -12.33 20.97 26.63
N ASN A 51 -13.17 21.33 25.65
CA ASN A 51 -14.62 21.33 25.81
C ASN A 51 -15.18 19.91 26.01
N GLU A 52 -14.72 18.96 25.21
CA GLU A 52 -15.10 17.55 25.31
C GLU A 52 -14.68 16.91 26.64
N HIS A 53 -13.50 17.28 27.18
CA HIS A 53 -13.06 16.87 28.51
C HIS A 53 -14.05 17.32 29.60
N GLY A 54 -14.53 18.56 29.49
CA GLY A 54 -15.57 19.08 30.39
C GLY A 54 -16.88 18.32 30.28
N GLN A 55 -17.32 18.01 29.06
CA GLN A 55 -18.56 17.27 28.83
C GLN A 55 -18.45 15.80 29.29
N ALA A 56 -17.26 15.18 29.16
CA ALA A 56 -16.99 13.83 29.63
C ALA A 56 -17.24 13.65 31.14
N ALA A 57 -17.24 14.73 31.92
CA ALA A 57 -17.63 14.71 33.34
C ALA A 57 -19.08 14.22 33.58
N ASN A 58 -19.95 14.32 32.56
CA ASN A 58 -21.36 13.88 32.63
C ASN A 58 -21.54 12.39 32.33
N ILE A 59 -20.49 11.65 32.01
CA ILE A 59 -20.55 10.20 31.76
C ILE A 59 -20.93 9.49 33.06
N LYS A 60 -22.04 8.72 33.03
CA LYS A 60 -22.61 8.05 34.21
C LYS A 60 -21.65 6.99 34.80
N SER A 61 -21.02 6.18 33.95
CA SER A 61 -20.04 5.18 34.39
C SER A 61 -18.76 5.85 34.87
N LYS A 62 -18.41 5.64 36.16
CA LYS A 62 -17.20 6.20 36.77
C LYS A 62 -15.91 5.70 36.09
N GLY A 63 -15.88 4.42 35.67
CA GLY A 63 -14.74 3.81 34.97
C GLY A 63 -14.55 4.43 33.59
N THR A 64 -15.61 4.41 32.76
CA THR A 64 -15.61 4.97 31.42
C THR A 64 -15.27 6.46 31.45
N ARG A 65 -15.86 7.22 32.37
CA ARG A 65 -15.54 8.65 32.54
C ARG A 65 -14.05 8.88 32.80
N LYS A 66 -13.43 8.15 33.74
CA LYS A 66 -12.00 8.26 34.05
C LYS A 66 -11.14 7.89 32.83
N ASN A 67 -11.50 6.85 32.10
CA ASN A 67 -10.72 6.39 30.92
C ASN A 67 -10.85 7.39 29.77
N VAL A 68 -12.03 7.93 29.50
CA VAL A 68 -12.25 8.95 28.45
C VAL A 68 -11.52 10.25 28.79
N GLN A 69 -11.66 10.75 30.05
CA GLN A 69 -10.94 11.95 30.47
C GLN A 69 -9.43 11.77 30.39
N GLY A 70 -8.88 10.63 30.87
CA GLY A 70 -7.46 10.33 30.75
C GLY A 70 -6.98 10.22 29.30
N ALA A 71 -7.81 9.68 28.38
CA ALA A 71 -7.51 9.64 26.95
C ALA A 71 -7.45 11.05 26.36
N ILE A 72 -8.40 11.93 26.68
CA ILE A 72 -8.42 13.32 26.20
C ILE A 72 -7.23 14.11 26.77
N GLU A 73 -6.88 13.94 28.05
CA GLU A 73 -5.71 14.56 28.66
C GLU A 73 -4.40 14.12 27.98
N SER A 74 -4.27 12.82 27.69
CA SER A 74 -3.15 12.27 26.95
C SER A 74 -3.06 12.84 25.53
N ALA A 75 -4.19 12.96 24.84
CA ALA A 75 -4.28 13.58 23.52
C ALA A 75 -3.87 15.06 23.55
N LEU A 76 -4.36 15.84 24.52
CA LEU A 76 -4.00 17.25 24.71
C LEU A 76 -2.49 17.42 24.96
N SER A 77 -1.91 16.55 25.81
CA SER A 77 -0.47 16.52 26.07
C SER A 77 0.33 16.24 24.81
N THR A 78 -0.12 15.28 24.00
CA THR A 78 0.52 14.94 22.73
C THR A 78 0.42 16.09 21.73
N LEU A 79 -0.76 16.65 21.53
CA LEU A 79 -0.99 17.77 20.60
C LEU A 79 -0.24 19.04 21.01
N SER A 80 0.14 19.20 22.28
CA SER A 80 0.93 20.34 22.71
C SER A 80 2.34 20.39 22.10
N LYS A 81 2.83 19.26 21.60
CA LYS A 81 4.14 19.14 20.93
C LYS A 81 4.12 19.62 19.47
N TYR A 82 2.94 19.78 18.89
CA TYR A 82 2.74 20.13 17.49
C TYR A 82 2.27 21.59 17.36
N LYS A 83 2.97 22.36 16.52
CA LYS A 83 2.57 23.73 16.16
C LYS A 83 1.53 23.74 15.02
N ASN A 84 1.68 22.82 14.08
CA ASN A 84 0.80 22.62 12.93
C ASN A 84 0.61 21.11 12.67
N ALA A 85 -0.31 20.77 11.80
CA ALA A 85 -0.62 19.38 11.48
C ALA A 85 0.33 18.74 10.41
N GLY A 86 1.37 19.46 9.94
CA GLY A 86 2.25 18.99 8.87
C GLY A 86 1.61 19.10 7.48
N GLU A 87 2.29 18.53 6.48
CA GLU A 87 1.85 18.62 5.08
C GLU A 87 0.59 17.79 4.79
N ASN A 88 0.48 16.61 5.41
CA ASN A 88 -0.61 15.66 5.17
C ASN A 88 -1.57 15.51 6.36
N GLY A 89 -1.35 16.25 7.45
CA GLY A 89 -2.17 16.17 8.65
C GLY A 89 -1.65 15.19 9.69
N ILE A 90 -2.36 15.10 10.81
CA ILE A 90 -2.04 14.22 11.94
C ILE A 90 -3.28 13.45 12.37
N ALA A 91 -3.13 12.14 12.63
CA ALA A 91 -4.14 11.32 13.26
C ALA A 91 -3.64 10.80 14.61
N LEU A 92 -4.45 10.95 15.66
CA LEU A 92 -4.19 10.46 17.01
C LEU A 92 -5.20 9.39 17.39
N PHE A 93 -4.70 8.33 18.01
CA PHE A 93 -5.46 7.20 18.53
C PHE A 93 -5.10 6.98 19.99
N VAL A 94 -5.99 7.36 20.89
CA VAL A 94 -5.71 7.38 22.33
C VAL A 94 -6.85 6.72 23.08
N GLY A 95 -6.53 5.86 24.04
CA GLY A 95 -7.57 5.28 24.88
C GLY A 95 -7.10 4.08 25.70
N SER A 96 -8.02 3.56 26.49
CA SER A 96 -7.79 2.39 27.35
C SER A 96 -8.20 1.13 26.61
N ILE A 97 -7.23 0.29 26.22
CA ILE A 97 -7.45 -0.98 25.53
C ILE A 97 -7.46 -2.15 26.49
N ILE A 98 -8.17 -3.22 26.14
CA ILE A 98 -8.24 -4.48 26.88
C ILE A 98 -7.05 -5.36 26.48
N ILE A 99 -6.21 -5.75 27.44
CA ILE A 99 -5.07 -6.66 27.25
C ILE A 99 -5.25 -7.98 27.99
N GLY A 100 -6.36 -8.71 27.75
CA GLY A 100 -6.65 -9.98 28.42
C GLY A 100 -6.88 -9.87 29.92
N ASN A 101 -7.49 -10.88 30.55
CA ASN A 101 -7.72 -10.99 31.98
C ASN A 101 -8.21 -9.69 32.67
N ASN A 102 -9.12 -8.94 32.06
CA ASN A 102 -9.65 -7.66 32.55
C ASN A 102 -8.60 -6.59 32.90
N LYS A 103 -7.39 -6.66 32.33
CA LYS A 103 -6.38 -5.62 32.46
C LYS A 103 -6.52 -4.62 31.33
N ASN A 104 -6.47 -3.35 31.69
CA ASN A 104 -6.52 -2.26 30.71
C ASN A 104 -5.15 -1.60 30.61
N ARG A 105 -4.82 -1.11 29.43
CA ARG A 105 -3.59 -0.35 29.16
C ARG A 105 -3.96 0.89 28.35
N MET A 106 -3.47 2.04 28.79
CA MET A 106 -3.56 3.27 28.01
C MET A 106 -2.60 3.19 26.83
N VAL A 107 -3.11 3.46 25.64
CA VAL A 107 -2.33 3.59 24.41
C VAL A 107 -2.44 5.01 23.87
N ASN A 108 -1.38 5.45 23.21
CA ASN A 108 -1.33 6.75 22.53
C ASN A 108 -0.47 6.57 21.28
N ILE A 109 -1.13 6.49 20.13
CA ILE A 109 -0.50 6.25 18.83
C ILE A 109 -0.76 7.45 17.95
N VAL A 110 0.30 7.97 17.34
CA VAL A 110 0.25 9.11 16.43
C VAL A 110 0.68 8.65 15.05
N VAL A 111 -0.14 8.95 14.07
CA VAL A 111 0.20 8.81 12.65
C VAL A 111 0.48 10.22 12.13
N GLU A 112 1.76 10.52 11.98
CA GLU A 112 2.24 11.77 11.42
C GLU A 112 2.44 11.63 9.92
N ASP A 113 2.08 12.67 9.20
CA ASP A 113 2.36 12.81 7.77
C ASP A 113 1.99 11.55 6.96
N PRO A 114 0.70 11.16 6.96
CA PRO A 114 0.24 9.97 6.23
C PRO A 114 0.53 10.07 4.73
N PRO A 115 0.40 8.97 3.96
CA PRO A 115 0.75 8.93 2.52
C PRO A 115 0.02 9.94 1.65
N GLN A 116 -1.16 10.40 2.08
CA GLN A 116 -1.99 11.39 1.40
C GLN A 116 -2.55 12.38 2.43
N PRO A 117 -2.89 13.60 2.01
CA PRO A 117 -3.52 14.56 2.91
C PRO A 117 -4.82 14.03 3.51
N LEU A 118 -4.96 14.18 4.82
CA LEU A 118 -6.21 13.95 5.50
C LEU A 118 -7.26 14.96 5.01
N ILE A 119 -8.46 14.49 4.69
CA ILE A 119 -9.47 15.30 4.00
C ILE A 119 -10.37 16.04 4.99
N SER A 120 -10.72 15.39 6.11
CA SER A 120 -11.70 15.94 7.04
C SER A 120 -11.31 15.76 8.49
N PHE A 121 -11.63 16.76 9.28
CA PHE A 121 -11.50 16.66 10.74
C PHE A 121 -12.48 15.63 11.29
N ARG A 122 -11.98 14.78 12.20
CA ARG A 122 -12.80 13.81 12.94
C ARG A 122 -12.42 13.83 14.42
N TYR A 123 -13.45 13.80 15.25
CA TYR A 123 -13.35 13.46 16.66
C TYR A 123 -14.41 12.42 16.95
N ARG A 124 -13.99 11.26 17.44
CA ARG A 124 -14.91 10.16 17.74
C ARG A 124 -14.44 9.40 18.97
N CYS A 125 -15.39 9.07 19.85
CA CYS A 125 -15.21 8.16 20.98
C CYS A 125 -16.03 6.89 20.70
N ASP A 126 -15.37 5.72 20.67
CA ASP A 126 -16.04 4.43 20.40
C ASP A 126 -15.31 3.29 21.12
N SER A 127 -15.80 2.07 20.99
CA SER A 127 -15.16 0.83 21.45
C SER A 127 -14.04 0.35 20.53
N VAL A 128 -13.96 0.90 19.31
CA VAL A 128 -12.91 0.66 18.31
C VAL A 128 -12.46 2.00 17.72
N PHE A 129 -11.23 2.06 17.22
CA PHE A 129 -10.75 3.25 16.54
C PHE A 129 -11.39 3.44 15.16
N GLU A 130 -11.65 4.69 14.78
CA GLU A 130 -12.14 5.04 13.44
C GLU A 130 -10.94 5.11 12.49
N LEU A 131 -10.85 4.17 11.54
CA LEU A 131 -9.68 4.00 10.68
C LEU A 131 -9.96 4.25 9.20
N THR A 132 -11.23 4.40 8.81
CA THR A 132 -11.70 4.39 7.42
C THR A 132 -10.90 5.32 6.50
N GLN A 133 -10.65 6.57 6.93
CA GLN A 133 -9.93 7.55 6.11
C GLN A 133 -8.47 7.14 5.86
N LEU A 134 -7.83 6.52 6.84
CA LEU A 134 -6.45 6.04 6.72
C LEU A 134 -6.37 4.71 5.95
N GLU A 135 -7.36 3.85 6.10
CA GLU A 135 -7.46 2.60 5.34
C GLU A 135 -7.61 2.85 3.84
N ASP A 136 -8.40 3.86 3.46
CA ASP A 136 -8.56 4.28 2.07
C ASP A 136 -7.24 4.74 1.41
N MET A 137 -6.27 5.22 2.21
CA MET A 137 -4.94 5.61 1.71
C MET A 137 -4.03 4.42 1.41
N LEU A 138 -4.30 3.26 2.02
CA LEU A 138 -3.53 2.03 1.79
C LEU A 138 -4.03 1.24 0.59
N VAL A 139 -5.22 1.55 0.09
CA VAL A 139 -5.69 0.93 -1.16
C VAL A 139 -4.68 1.27 -2.25
N ASP A 140 -4.01 0.24 -2.75
CA ASP A 140 -2.97 0.39 -3.76
C ASP A 140 -3.53 1.10 -4.98
N LYS A 141 -2.85 2.17 -5.40
CA LYS A 141 -3.16 2.90 -6.63
C LYS A 141 -2.56 2.22 -7.86
N LYS A 142 -2.19 0.94 -7.76
CA LYS A 142 -1.86 0.17 -8.94
C LYS A 142 -3.07 0.20 -9.84
N SER A 143 -2.88 0.68 -11.04
CA SER A 143 -3.97 0.86 -11.97
C SER A 143 -3.95 -0.26 -13.00
N TYR A 144 -5.13 -0.69 -13.41
CA TYR A 144 -5.33 -1.65 -14.49
C TYR A 144 -6.15 -0.98 -15.59
N GLY A 145 -5.68 -1.03 -16.82
CA GLY A 145 -6.49 -0.67 -17.97
C GLY A 145 -7.59 -1.71 -18.16
N LEU A 146 -8.82 -1.26 -18.41
CA LEU A 146 -9.99 -2.11 -18.61
C LEU A 146 -10.56 -1.85 -19.99
N PHE A 147 -10.79 -2.88 -20.78
CA PHE A 147 -11.36 -2.79 -22.10
C PHE A 147 -12.37 -3.91 -22.34
N VAL A 148 -13.60 -3.53 -22.70
CA VAL A 148 -14.62 -4.49 -23.11
C VAL A 148 -15.08 -4.16 -24.51
N ILE A 149 -15.28 -5.21 -25.35
CA ILE A 149 -15.63 -5.01 -26.75
C ILE A 149 -16.43 -6.17 -27.33
N ASP A 150 -17.41 -5.81 -28.14
CA ASP A 150 -18.06 -6.72 -29.10
C ASP A 150 -18.20 -6.03 -30.47
N ARG A 151 -19.06 -6.52 -31.33
CA ARG A 151 -19.30 -5.92 -32.66
C ARG A 151 -20.17 -4.69 -32.61
N SER A 152 -20.95 -4.47 -31.55
CA SER A 152 -21.94 -3.41 -31.41
C SER A 152 -21.45 -2.25 -30.57
N GLU A 153 -20.65 -2.53 -29.56
CA GLU A 153 -20.18 -1.52 -28.60
C GLU A 153 -18.82 -1.86 -28.00
N ALA A 154 -18.15 -0.87 -27.43
CA ALA A 154 -16.94 -1.01 -26.65
C ALA A 154 -16.91 0.02 -25.54
N ALA A 155 -16.37 -0.34 -24.38
CA ALA A 155 -16.12 0.61 -23.32
C ALA A 155 -14.73 0.36 -22.73
N PHE A 156 -14.11 1.45 -22.23
CA PHE A 156 -12.81 1.34 -21.59
C PHE A 156 -12.67 2.32 -20.42
N GLY A 157 -11.71 2.01 -19.56
CA GLY A 157 -11.46 2.81 -18.37
C GLY A 157 -10.24 2.34 -17.61
N ILE A 158 -10.21 2.69 -16.32
CA ILE A 158 -9.15 2.31 -15.39
C ILE A 158 -9.78 1.80 -14.07
N ALA A 159 -9.25 0.69 -13.55
CA ALA A 159 -9.42 0.31 -12.15
C ALA A 159 -8.21 0.79 -11.35
N SER A 160 -8.44 1.42 -10.20
CA SER A 160 -7.41 1.84 -9.28
C SER A 160 -7.86 1.54 -7.85
N GLY A 161 -7.32 0.48 -7.27
CA GLY A 161 -7.82 -0.08 -6.03
C GLY A 161 -9.31 -0.49 -6.15
N LYS A 162 -10.16 0.04 -5.26
CA LYS A 162 -11.62 -0.21 -5.28
C LYS A 162 -12.39 0.71 -6.24
N ARG A 163 -11.74 1.67 -6.89
CA ARG A 163 -12.40 2.64 -7.75
C ARG A 163 -12.29 2.20 -9.21
N ILE A 164 -13.43 2.14 -9.88
CA ILE A 164 -13.54 1.86 -11.31
C ILE A 164 -14.00 3.17 -11.96
N HIS A 165 -13.21 3.69 -12.90
CA HIS A 165 -13.54 4.83 -13.70
C HIS A 165 -13.69 4.39 -15.16
N VAL A 166 -14.92 4.44 -15.69
CA VAL A 166 -15.19 4.23 -17.11
C VAL A 166 -14.99 5.56 -17.79
N GLN A 167 -14.08 5.59 -18.75
CA GLN A 167 -13.72 6.83 -19.47
C GLN A 167 -14.66 7.10 -20.63
N GLU A 168 -14.94 6.08 -21.43
CA GLU A 168 -15.72 6.24 -22.64
C GLU A 168 -16.46 4.95 -23.00
N HIS A 169 -17.65 5.11 -23.57
CA HIS A 169 -18.45 4.07 -24.18
C HIS A 169 -18.70 4.41 -25.65
N LEU A 170 -18.31 3.54 -26.56
CA LEU A 170 -18.38 3.71 -27.99
C LEU A 170 -19.40 2.76 -28.60
N VAL A 171 -20.25 3.26 -29.44
CA VAL A 171 -21.23 2.46 -30.19
C VAL A 171 -20.79 2.32 -31.64
N SER A 172 -20.97 1.15 -32.16
CA SER A 172 -20.68 0.80 -33.56
C SER A 172 -21.85 1.17 -34.47
N ASN A 173 -21.51 1.57 -35.67
CA ASN A 173 -22.50 1.80 -36.75
C ASN A 173 -22.61 0.59 -37.69
N ILE A 174 -22.24 -0.61 -37.23
CA ILE A 174 -22.31 -1.82 -38.07
C ILE A 174 -23.75 -2.21 -38.30
N MET A 175 -24.13 -2.28 -39.57
CA MET A 175 -25.48 -2.71 -39.96
C MET A 175 -25.71 -4.17 -39.52
N GLY A 176 -26.90 -4.46 -39.00
CA GLY A 176 -27.33 -5.81 -38.65
C GLY A 176 -27.31 -6.75 -39.86
N LYS A 177 -27.11 -8.03 -39.63
CA LYS A 177 -27.09 -9.08 -40.68
C LYS A 177 -28.43 -9.09 -41.44
N HIS A 178 -28.44 -8.65 -42.71
CA HIS A 178 -29.54 -8.94 -43.61
C HIS A 178 -29.51 -10.39 -44.07
N ARG A 179 -30.55 -11.17 -43.75
CA ARG A 179 -30.67 -12.59 -44.06
C ARG A 179 -31.15 -12.91 -45.48
N GLN A 180 -31.23 -11.93 -46.41
CA GLN A 180 -31.64 -12.20 -47.79
C GLN A 180 -30.44 -12.49 -48.66
N GLY A 181 -30.36 -13.71 -49.20
CA GLY A 181 -29.31 -14.14 -50.12
C GLY A 181 -29.48 -13.52 -51.51
N GLY A 182 -28.38 -13.28 -52.21
CA GLY A 182 -28.31 -12.77 -53.55
C GLY A 182 -26.89 -12.29 -53.90
N GLN A 183 -26.62 -11.93 -55.15
CA GLN A 183 -25.30 -11.46 -55.61
C GLN A 183 -24.76 -10.26 -54.82
N SER A 184 -25.63 -9.54 -54.15
CA SER A 184 -25.28 -8.42 -53.25
C SER A 184 -24.78 -8.88 -51.88
N ALA A 185 -25.03 -10.12 -51.44
CA ALA A 185 -24.70 -10.61 -50.09
C ALA A 185 -23.21 -10.51 -49.80
N GLN A 186 -22.35 -10.93 -50.70
CA GLN A 186 -20.89 -10.84 -50.54
C GLN A 186 -20.37 -9.39 -50.45
N ARG A 187 -21.01 -8.45 -51.13
CA ARG A 187 -20.66 -7.03 -51.00
C ARG A 187 -21.05 -6.49 -49.63
N PHE A 188 -22.23 -6.85 -49.13
CA PHE A 188 -22.68 -6.46 -47.79
C PHE A 188 -21.83 -7.10 -46.70
N GLU A 189 -21.43 -8.35 -46.83
CA GLU A 189 -20.52 -8.99 -45.90
C GLU A 189 -19.19 -8.25 -45.80
N ARG A 190 -18.56 -7.88 -46.94
CA ARG A 190 -17.33 -7.08 -46.96
C ARG A 190 -17.51 -5.70 -46.28
N LEU A 191 -18.62 -5.03 -46.55
CA LEU A 191 -18.92 -3.74 -45.91
C LEU A 191 -19.12 -3.88 -44.40
N ILE A 192 -19.74 -4.96 -43.95
CA ILE A 192 -19.90 -5.27 -42.52
C ILE A 192 -18.54 -5.59 -41.87
N GLU A 193 -17.68 -6.33 -42.54
CA GLU A 193 -16.33 -6.64 -42.04
C GLU A 193 -15.45 -5.37 -42.00
N GLU A 194 -15.50 -4.55 -43.05
CA GLU A 194 -14.78 -3.27 -43.08
C GLU A 194 -15.27 -2.32 -41.99
N ALA A 195 -16.57 -2.22 -41.79
CA ALA A 195 -17.16 -1.42 -40.72
C ALA A 195 -16.75 -1.92 -39.33
N ALA A 196 -16.69 -3.26 -39.14
CA ALA A 196 -16.22 -3.87 -37.90
C ALA A 196 -14.73 -3.57 -37.66
N HIS A 197 -13.88 -3.73 -38.70
CA HIS A 197 -12.47 -3.40 -38.61
C HIS A 197 -12.25 -1.92 -38.23
N ASN A 198 -12.95 -1.02 -38.89
CA ASN A 198 -12.86 0.42 -38.57
C ASN A 198 -13.34 0.74 -37.16
N PHE A 199 -14.38 0.05 -36.68
CA PHE A 199 -14.85 0.20 -35.30
C PHE A 199 -13.82 -0.29 -34.28
N PHE A 200 -13.26 -1.49 -34.49
CA PHE A 200 -12.25 -2.05 -33.60
C PHE A 200 -11.01 -1.14 -33.51
N LYS A 201 -10.54 -0.68 -34.68
CA LYS A 201 -9.42 0.28 -34.75
C LYS A 201 -9.72 1.56 -33.97
N ARG A 202 -10.88 2.18 -34.20
CA ARG A 202 -11.29 3.38 -33.48
C ARG A 202 -11.35 3.15 -31.95
N ALA A 203 -11.98 2.07 -31.50
CA ALA A 203 -12.13 1.77 -30.09
C ALA A 203 -10.78 1.55 -29.39
N THR A 204 -9.86 0.82 -30.01
CA THR A 204 -8.53 0.56 -29.49
C THR A 204 -7.61 1.79 -29.54
N GLU A 205 -7.74 2.64 -30.55
CA GLU A 205 -7.03 3.93 -30.65
C GLU A 205 -7.47 4.90 -29.53
N HIS A 206 -8.77 5.01 -29.27
CA HIS A 206 -9.28 5.83 -28.16
C HIS A 206 -8.78 5.32 -26.82
N ALA A 207 -8.89 4.02 -26.57
CA ALA A 207 -8.41 3.40 -25.34
C ALA A 207 -6.88 3.56 -25.16
N SER A 208 -6.12 3.32 -26.23
CA SER A 208 -4.66 3.49 -26.20
C SER A 208 -4.27 4.94 -25.93
N SER A 209 -4.91 5.90 -26.56
CA SER A 209 -4.65 7.34 -26.35
C SER A 209 -4.93 7.78 -24.93
N TYR A 210 -5.91 7.18 -24.28
CA TYR A 210 -6.24 7.45 -22.88
C TYR A 210 -5.19 6.89 -21.91
N TRP A 211 -4.65 5.69 -22.19
CA TRP A 211 -3.70 5.06 -21.28
C TRP A 211 -2.25 5.48 -21.48
N LEU A 212 -1.83 5.80 -22.69
CA LEU A 212 -0.43 6.11 -23.02
C LEU A 212 0.21 7.18 -22.12
N PRO A 213 -0.45 8.30 -21.76
CA PRO A 213 0.16 9.32 -20.89
C PRO A 213 0.52 8.82 -19.48
N ASN A 214 -0.15 7.77 -19.01
CA ASN A 214 0.03 7.20 -17.67
C ASN A 214 0.33 5.70 -17.71
N LEU A 215 0.87 5.20 -18.82
CA LEU A 215 1.06 3.77 -19.06
C LEU A 215 2.02 3.12 -18.04
N ASP A 216 3.00 3.87 -17.54
CA ASP A 216 3.95 3.38 -16.52
C ASP A 216 3.24 3.00 -15.22
N ASN A 217 2.16 3.68 -14.86
CA ASN A 217 1.34 3.40 -13.68
C ASN A 217 0.35 2.25 -13.88
N ILE A 218 0.14 1.80 -15.14
CA ILE A 218 -0.75 0.68 -15.45
C ILE A 218 0.04 -0.61 -15.40
N GLN A 219 -0.35 -1.52 -14.52
CA GLN A 219 0.29 -2.83 -14.32
C GLN A 219 0.00 -3.77 -15.50
N ALA A 220 -1.26 -3.86 -15.87
CA ALA A 220 -1.71 -4.62 -17.04
C ALA A 220 -2.99 -4.01 -17.64
N VAL A 221 -3.25 -4.33 -18.90
CA VAL A 221 -4.52 -4.03 -19.58
C VAL A 221 -5.32 -5.34 -19.68
N ILE A 222 -6.51 -5.34 -19.11
CA ILE A 222 -7.40 -6.48 -19.05
C ILE A 222 -8.48 -6.31 -20.10
N VAL A 223 -8.66 -7.33 -20.94
CA VAL A 223 -9.59 -7.32 -22.06
C VAL A 223 -10.72 -8.30 -21.81
N GLY A 224 -11.95 -7.86 -21.99
CA GLY A 224 -13.15 -8.66 -21.89
C GLY A 224 -14.17 -8.39 -23.00
N GLY A 225 -15.23 -9.16 -22.99
CA GLY A 225 -16.34 -8.99 -23.92
C GLY A 225 -17.08 -10.30 -24.19
N PRO A 226 -18.30 -10.22 -24.69
CA PRO A 226 -19.05 -11.41 -25.08
C PRO A 226 -18.47 -12.07 -26.35
N GLY A 227 -18.37 -13.38 -26.33
CA GLY A 227 -17.94 -14.17 -27.48
C GLY A 227 -16.48 -13.94 -27.91
N ALA A 228 -16.18 -14.18 -29.18
CA ALA A 228 -14.81 -14.25 -29.71
C ALA A 228 -14.21 -12.92 -30.18
N THR A 229 -14.97 -11.83 -30.16
CA THR A 229 -14.51 -10.52 -30.68
C THR A 229 -13.30 -9.98 -29.89
N LYS A 230 -13.31 -10.11 -28.57
CA LYS A 230 -12.19 -9.71 -27.71
C LYS A 230 -10.88 -10.40 -28.08
N ASP A 231 -10.94 -11.72 -28.33
CA ASP A 231 -9.76 -12.51 -28.72
C ASP A 231 -9.26 -12.12 -30.10
N PHE A 232 -10.18 -11.85 -31.02
CA PHE A 232 -9.85 -11.36 -32.36
C PHE A 232 -9.12 -10.01 -32.31
N VAL A 233 -9.61 -9.08 -31.51
CA VAL A 233 -8.99 -7.73 -31.36
C VAL A 233 -7.60 -7.83 -30.73
N VAL A 234 -7.41 -8.67 -29.73
CA VAL A 234 -6.09 -8.85 -29.09
C VAL A 234 -5.09 -9.51 -30.05
N LYS A 235 -5.53 -10.52 -30.83
CA LYS A 235 -4.64 -11.28 -31.73
C LYS A 235 -4.23 -10.53 -32.99
N ASN A 236 -4.99 -9.52 -33.43
CA ASN A 236 -4.76 -8.84 -34.70
C ASN A 236 -4.17 -7.42 -34.55
N ASP A 237 -3.40 -7.20 -33.47
CA ASP A 237 -2.57 -6.00 -33.25
C ASP A 237 -3.30 -4.65 -33.44
N TYR A 238 -4.54 -4.57 -32.98
CA TYR A 238 -5.30 -3.31 -33.04
C TYR A 238 -4.81 -2.25 -32.06
N PHE A 239 -4.22 -2.65 -30.93
CA PHE A 239 -3.73 -1.76 -29.91
C PHE A 239 -2.39 -1.12 -30.28
N HIS A 240 -2.12 0.05 -29.73
CA HIS A 240 -0.79 0.64 -29.82
C HIS A 240 0.26 -0.30 -29.23
N HIS A 241 1.43 -0.40 -29.85
CA HIS A 241 2.46 -1.39 -29.53
C HIS A 241 2.93 -1.37 -28.07
N GLU A 242 2.97 -0.19 -27.43
CA GLU A 242 3.32 -0.10 -26.00
C GLU A 242 2.19 -0.63 -25.11
N VAL A 243 0.93 -0.35 -25.44
CA VAL A 243 -0.23 -0.89 -24.73
C VAL A 243 -0.33 -2.40 -24.91
N ALA A 244 -0.07 -2.90 -26.12
CA ALA A 244 -0.09 -4.32 -26.44
C ALA A 244 0.87 -5.14 -25.55
N LYS A 245 2.04 -4.57 -25.18
CA LYS A 245 2.98 -5.22 -24.24
C LYS A 245 2.40 -5.43 -22.84
N LYS A 246 1.43 -4.63 -22.45
CA LYS A 246 0.77 -4.71 -21.15
C LYS A 246 -0.56 -5.44 -21.16
N ILE A 247 -1.03 -5.93 -22.31
CA ILE A 247 -2.26 -6.72 -22.36
C ILE A 247 -2.04 -8.05 -21.65
N ALA A 248 -2.94 -8.38 -20.73
CA ALA A 248 -2.95 -9.64 -20.03
C ALA A 248 -3.12 -10.81 -21.00
N LYS A 249 -2.46 -11.95 -20.71
CA LYS A 249 -2.51 -13.13 -21.58
C LYS A 249 -3.91 -13.74 -21.67
N THR A 250 -4.72 -13.54 -20.64
CA THR A 250 -6.06 -14.10 -20.53
C THR A 250 -7.09 -13.01 -20.79
N THR A 251 -8.08 -13.32 -21.62
CA THR A 251 -9.27 -12.51 -21.86
C THR A 251 -10.44 -13.05 -21.05
N PHE A 252 -11.43 -12.22 -20.73
CA PHE A 252 -12.56 -12.59 -19.88
C PHE A 252 -13.88 -12.49 -20.62
N ASP A 253 -14.74 -13.48 -20.40
CA ASP A 253 -16.13 -13.41 -20.83
C ASP A 253 -16.93 -12.53 -19.88
N VAL A 254 -17.62 -11.55 -20.43
CA VAL A 254 -18.56 -10.67 -19.72
C VAL A 254 -19.83 -10.53 -20.56
N GLY A 255 -20.95 -10.25 -19.90
CA GLY A 255 -22.25 -10.23 -20.55
C GLY A 255 -22.46 -9.01 -21.47
N TYR A 256 -21.76 -7.90 -21.23
CA TYR A 256 -21.96 -6.61 -21.90
C TYR A 256 -20.63 -5.97 -22.28
N SER A 257 -20.65 -5.06 -23.29
CA SER A 257 -19.47 -4.30 -23.71
C SER A 257 -19.61 -2.79 -23.41
N ASN A 258 -20.32 -2.45 -22.35
CA ASN A 258 -20.56 -1.11 -21.83
C ASN A 258 -20.05 -0.95 -20.38
N ASP A 259 -20.46 0.10 -19.68
CA ASP A 259 -20.09 0.37 -18.29
C ASP A 259 -20.33 -0.80 -17.34
N SER A 260 -21.44 -1.53 -17.53
CA SER A 260 -21.75 -2.71 -16.72
C SER A 260 -20.75 -3.83 -16.98
N GLY A 261 -20.39 -4.05 -18.25
CA GLY A 261 -19.38 -5.04 -18.63
C GLY A 261 -17.98 -4.70 -18.10
N VAL A 262 -17.61 -3.42 -18.01
CA VAL A 262 -16.35 -3.00 -17.38
C VAL A 262 -16.33 -3.37 -15.89
N ARG A 263 -17.44 -3.22 -15.17
CA ARG A 263 -17.54 -3.61 -13.75
C ARG A 263 -17.49 -5.12 -13.57
N GLU A 264 -18.23 -5.86 -14.38
CA GLU A 264 -18.20 -7.32 -14.42
C GLU A 264 -16.78 -7.85 -14.74
N LEU A 265 -16.06 -7.16 -15.64
CA LEU A 265 -14.66 -7.50 -15.97
C LEU A 265 -13.75 -7.43 -14.75
N VAL A 266 -13.90 -6.41 -13.91
CA VAL A 266 -13.11 -6.28 -12.67
C VAL A 266 -13.42 -7.41 -11.68
N GLU A 267 -14.69 -7.78 -11.54
CA GLU A 267 -15.10 -8.89 -10.66
C GLU A 267 -14.49 -10.22 -11.14
N ASN A 268 -14.58 -10.50 -12.44
CA ASN A 268 -14.06 -11.73 -13.04
C ASN A 268 -12.52 -11.79 -13.06
N ALA A 269 -11.84 -10.67 -13.17
CA ALA A 269 -10.39 -10.57 -13.24
C ALA A 269 -9.71 -10.38 -11.87
N GLY A 270 -10.46 -10.26 -10.77
CA GLY A 270 -9.93 -9.93 -9.45
C GLY A 270 -8.81 -10.86 -8.99
N ALA A 271 -8.96 -12.16 -9.16
CA ALA A 271 -7.93 -13.15 -8.82
C ALA A 271 -6.65 -12.93 -9.64
N MET A 272 -6.76 -12.71 -10.95
CA MET A 272 -5.62 -12.47 -11.84
C MET A 272 -4.90 -11.15 -11.51
N MET A 273 -5.64 -10.10 -11.14
CA MET A 273 -5.03 -8.84 -10.70
C MET A 273 -4.14 -9.05 -9.47
N GLY A 274 -4.61 -9.83 -8.47
CA GLY A 274 -3.82 -10.21 -7.30
C GLY A 274 -2.59 -11.04 -7.68
N GLU A 275 -2.72 -12.01 -8.59
CA GLU A 275 -1.59 -12.82 -9.07
C GLU A 275 -0.50 -11.98 -9.76
N ILE A 276 -0.87 -11.00 -10.58
CA ILE A 276 0.07 -10.09 -11.24
C ILE A 276 0.92 -9.32 -10.21
N GLU A 277 0.31 -8.90 -9.12
CA GLU A 277 1.01 -8.21 -8.03
C GLU A 277 2.01 -9.12 -7.33
N LEU A 278 1.59 -10.32 -6.97
CA LEU A 278 2.45 -11.33 -6.33
C LEU A 278 3.57 -11.81 -7.26
N ASP A 279 3.31 -11.94 -8.56
CA ASP A 279 4.33 -12.33 -9.54
C ASP A 279 5.46 -11.32 -9.67
N ALA A 280 5.18 -10.03 -9.57
CA ALA A 280 6.21 -8.99 -9.56
C ALA A 280 7.15 -9.13 -8.35
N GLU A 281 6.61 -9.41 -7.16
CA GLU A 281 7.39 -9.66 -5.95
C GLU A 281 8.22 -10.94 -6.06
N ARG A 282 7.63 -12.03 -6.58
CA ARG A 282 8.32 -13.30 -6.85
C ARG A 282 9.50 -13.13 -7.80
N GLN A 283 9.34 -12.36 -8.87
CA GLN A 283 10.42 -12.10 -9.81
C GLN A 283 11.63 -11.42 -9.15
N VAL A 284 11.40 -10.42 -8.31
CA VAL A 284 12.47 -9.73 -7.59
C VAL A 284 13.16 -10.67 -6.61
N MET A 285 12.41 -11.48 -5.87
CA MET A 285 12.96 -12.48 -4.96
C MET A 285 13.78 -13.56 -5.70
N ASN A 286 13.31 -14.03 -6.85
CA ASN A 286 14.03 -15.00 -7.66
C ASN A 286 15.35 -14.44 -8.21
N VAL A 287 15.40 -13.14 -8.56
CA VAL A 287 16.66 -12.47 -8.93
C VAL A 287 17.63 -12.48 -7.75
N PHE A 288 17.17 -12.13 -6.54
CA PHE A 288 18.01 -12.18 -5.33
C PHE A 288 18.52 -13.59 -5.03
N LEU A 289 17.65 -14.60 -5.03
CA LEU A 289 18.02 -16.00 -4.79
C LEU A 289 19.01 -16.52 -5.86
N GLY A 290 18.81 -16.12 -7.14
CA GLY A 290 19.73 -16.42 -8.21
C GLY A 290 21.11 -15.78 -8.04
N GLU A 291 21.22 -14.61 -7.43
CA GLU A 291 22.50 -13.99 -7.11
C GLU A 291 23.26 -14.70 -5.99
N LEU A 292 22.55 -15.24 -4.99
CA LEU A 292 23.16 -15.93 -3.84
C LEU A 292 23.98 -17.18 -4.23
N VAL A 293 23.57 -17.87 -5.29
CA VAL A 293 24.22 -19.14 -5.72
C VAL A 293 25.40 -18.92 -6.67
N LYS A 294 25.72 -17.68 -7.05
CA LYS A 294 26.84 -17.37 -7.94
C LYS A 294 28.19 -17.45 -7.21
N ALA A 295 29.25 -17.73 -7.93
CA ALA A 295 30.61 -17.78 -7.38
C ALA A 295 31.09 -16.43 -6.79
N SER A 296 30.54 -15.31 -7.30
CA SER A 296 30.77 -13.96 -6.78
C SER A 296 29.43 -13.27 -6.60
N PRO A 297 28.73 -13.51 -5.47
CA PRO A 297 27.37 -13.09 -5.29
C PRO A 297 27.27 -11.57 -5.13
N LYS A 298 26.34 -10.97 -5.88
CA LYS A 298 25.92 -9.58 -5.71
C LYS A 298 24.67 -9.52 -4.82
N ALA A 299 24.75 -10.16 -3.66
CA ALA A 299 23.65 -10.29 -2.75
C ALA A 299 24.12 -10.11 -1.30
N ALA A 300 23.31 -9.42 -0.52
CA ALA A 300 23.48 -9.25 0.92
C ALA A 300 22.17 -9.67 1.62
N TYR A 301 22.25 -10.20 2.82
CA TYR A 301 21.06 -10.54 3.61
C TYR A 301 21.29 -10.39 5.10
N GLY A 302 20.20 -10.25 5.83
CA GLY A 302 20.25 -9.99 7.26
C GLY A 302 20.74 -8.57 7.58
N GLU A 303 20.39 -8.09 8.75
CA GLU A 303 20.58 -6.69 9.13
C GLU A 303 22.03 -6.21 9.03
N ARG A 304 22.99 -7.02 9.56
CA ARG A 304 24.40 -6.62 9.60
C ARG A 304 25.00 -6.41 8.21
N MET A 305 24.78 -7.35 7.29
CA MET A 305 25.32 -7.24 5.94
C MET A 305 24.63 -6.12 5.17
N ILE A 306 23.32 -5.94 5.35
CA ILE A 306 22.57 -4.88 4.69
C ILE A 306 23.03 -3.49 5.14
N ARG A 307 23.26 -3.28 6.45
CA ARG A 307 23.82 -2.01 6.93
C ARG A 307 25.17 -1.70 6.32
N GLN A 308 26.07 -2.67 6.35
CA GLN A 308 27.41 -2.53 5.76
C GLN A 308 27.33 -2.23 4.25
N ALA A 309 26.48 -2.93 3.51
CA ALA A 309 26.31 -2.76 2.09
C ALA A 309 25.69 -1.39 1.72
N LEU A 310 24.75 -0.89 2.54
CA LEU A 310 24.16 0.44 2.38
C LEU A 310 25.19 1.55 2.66
N GLU A 311 25.99 1.42 3.71
CA GLU A 311 27.08 2.36 4.02
C GLU A 311 28.10 2.46 2.89
N GLN A 312 28.39 1.34 2.24
CA GLN A 312 29.29 1.27 1.08
C GLN A 312 28.65 1.74 -0.24
N GLY A 313 27.33 2.03 -0.24
CA GLY A 313 26.57 2.36 -1.46
C GLY A 313 26.47 1.19 -2.46
N ALA A 314 26.71 -0.05 -1.99
CA ALA A 314 26.75 -1.24 -2.82
C ALA A 314 25.33 -1.75 -3.20
N VAL A 315 24.30 -1.44 -2.43
CA VAL A 315 22.93 -1.94 -2.65
C VAL A 315 22.28 -1.20 -3.82
N GLY A 316 21.82 -1.94 -4.81
CA GLY A 316 20.97 -1.43 -5.90
C GLY A 316 19.48 -1.49 -5.55
N ARG A 317 19.04 -2.65 -5.01
CA ARG A 317 17.69 -2.87 -4.50
C ARG A 317 17.74 -3.42 -3.10
N LEU A 318 17.01 -2.81 -2.19
CA LEU A 318 16.81 -3.27 -0.82
C LEU A 318 15.42 -3.92 -0.72
N LEU A 319 15.38 -5.20 -0.35
CA LEU A 319 14.16 -5.96 -0.15
C LEU A 319 13.85 -6.01 1.35
N ILE A 320 12.68 -5.56 1.72
CA ILE A 320 12.22 -5.51 3.12
C ILE A 320 10.91 -6.27 3.23
N SER A 321 10.84 -7.24 4.15
CA SER A 321 9.56 -7.89 4.44
C SER A 321 8.59 -6.92 5.09
N GLU A 322 7.37 -6.84 4.58
CA GLU A 322 6.29 -6.03 5.18
C GLU A 322 5.96 -6.44 6.62
N SER A 323 6.28 -7.67 6.99
CA SER A 323 6.08 -8.21 8.35
C SER A 323 7.28 -8.03 9.27
N LEU A 324 8.30 -7.28 8.87
CA LEU A 324 9.44 -6.98 9.74
C LEU A 324 9.00 -6.03 10.89
N ARG A 325 9.06 -6.53 12.14
CA ARG A 325 8.60 -5.80 13.34
C ARG A 325 9.76 -5.64 14.32
N LYS A 326 10.79 -4.90 13.92
CA LYS A 326 11.96 -4.57 14.74
C LYS A 326 12.13 -3.07 14.89
N ASN A 327 12.61 -2.66 16.06
CA ASN A 327 13.03 -1.29 16.33
C ASN A 327 14.55 -1.26 16.50
N SER A 328 15.17 -0.25 15.91
CA SER A 328 16.56 0.12 16.19
C SER A 328 16.58 1.03 17.41
N LEU A 329 17.29 0.61 18.43
CA LEU A 329 17.40 1.31 19.71
C LEU A 329 18.81 1.84 19.91
N THR A 330 18.91 3.07 20.38
CA THR A 330 20.12 3.58 21.00
C THR A 330 19.97 3.39 22.52
N LEU A 331 20.84 2.60 23.10
CA LEU A 331 20.82 2.20 24.50
C LEU A 331 22.00 2.79 25.25
N GLN A 332 21.81 3.16 26.52
CA GLN A 332 22.88 3.58 27.42
C GLN A 332 22.85 2.73 28.68
N CYS A 333 23.98 2.17 29.05
CA CYS A 333 24.13 1.39 30.29
C CYS A 333 24.11 2.32 31.50
N THR A 334 23.24 2.04 32.48
CA THR A 334 23.19 2.80 33.74
C THR A 334 24.37 2.53 34.67
N SER A 335 25.12 1.42 34.44
CA SER A 335 26.26 1.01 35.27
C SER A 335 27.61 1.52 34.78
N CYS A 336 27.81 1.68 33.46
CA CYS A 336 29.08 2.11 32.87
C CYS A 336 28.97 3.20 31.81
N GLU A 337 27.77 3.76 31.61
CA GLU A 337 27.46 4.86 30.69
C GLU A 337 27.78 4.55 29.21
N HIS A 338 28.17 3.30 28.89
CA HIS A 338 28.44 2.88 27.52
C HIS A 338 27.18 2.94 26.67
N GLU A 339 27.28 3.57 25.50
CA GLU A 339 26.19 3.66 24.52
C GLU A 339 26.42 2.65 23.41
N TRP A 340 25.32 1.98 22.99
CA TRP A 340 25.35 1.04 21.87
C TRP A 340 24.02 1.02 21.13
N GLN A 341 24.04 0.49 19.92
CA GLN A 341 22.85 0.26 19.11
C GLN A 341 22.47 -1.23 19.13
N ALA A 342 21.16 -1.48 19.15
CA ALA A 342 20.63 -2.83 19.07
C ALA A 342 19.27 -2.80 18.37
N SER A 343 19.00 -3.84 17.58
CA SER A 343 17.70 -4.02 16.93
C SER A 343 16.95 -5.15 17.63
N ILE A 344 15.77 -4.84 18.15
CA ILE A 344 14.95 -5.80 18.90
C ILE A 344 13.51 -5.84 18.36
N GLY A 345 12.88 -7.02 18.47
CA GLY A 345 11.47 -7.22 18.21
C GLY A 345 10.58 -6.63 19.30
N LYS A 346 9.28 -6.50 19.01
CA LYS A 346 8.30 -5.81 19.88
C LYS A 346 8.17 -6.43 21.30
N MET A 347 8.54 -7.70 21.49
CA MET A 347 8.44 -8.44 22.76
C MET A 347 9.77 -9.01 23.26
N GLU A 348 10.89 -8.65 22.65
CA GLU A 348 12.21 -9.13 23.04
C GLU A 348 12.74 -8.30 24.21
N ALA A 349 13.48 -8.96 25.11
CA ALA A 349 14.16 -8.28 26.20
C ALA A 349 15.33 -7.43 25.69
N LEU A 350 15.65 -6.34 26.40
CA LEU A 350 16.80 -5.53 26.07
C LEU A 350 18.09 -6.35 26.18
N PRO A 351 19.03 -6.22 25.24
CA PRO A 351 20.29 -6.96 25.27
C PRO A 351 21.22 -6.45 26.38
N ASN A 352 22.05 -7.35 26.89
CA ASN A 352 23.06 -7.01 27.88
C ASN A 352 24.07 -6.01 27.36
N CYS A 353 24.61 -5.17 28.22
CA CYS A 353 25.62 -4.20 27.86
C CYS A 353 26.87 -4.90 27.26
N PRO A 354 27.32 -4.53 26.04
CA PRO A 354 28.48 -5.17 25.42
C PRO A 354 29.80 -4.90 26.17
N SER A 355 29.90 -3.78 26.90
CA SER A 355 31.09 -3.37 27.62
C SER A 355 31.21 -4.05 28.99
N CYS A 356 30.25 -3.86 29.90
CA CYS A 356 30.32 -4.35 31.28
C CYS A 356 29.50 -5.62 31.54
N LYS A 357 28.77 -6.16 30.54
CA LYS A 357 27.90 -7.34 30.62
C LYS A 357 26.72 -7.20 31.57
N ALA A 358 26.42 -6.00 32.08
CA ALA A 358 25.24 -5.76 32.90
C ALA A 358 23.96 -6.18 32.14
N ALA A 359 22.97 -6.72 32.88
CA ALA A 359 21.73 -7.20 32.33
C ALA A 359 20.97 -6.06 31.57
N GLY A 360 20.16 -6.44 30.60
CA GLY A 360 19.40 -5.50 29.79
C GLY A 360 18.48 -4.56 30.59
N ASP A 361 18.01 -4.99 31.77
CA ASP A 361 17.22 -4.15 32.68
C ASP A 361 17.98 -2.89 33.19
N ASN A 362 19.32 -2.91 33.11
CA ASN A 362 20.17 -1.76 33.39
C ASN A 362 20.46 -0.90 32.17
N ALA A 363 19.72 -1.07 31.08
CA ALA A 363 19.83 -0.25 29.89
C ALA A 363 18.69 0.78 29.80
N LYS A 364 19.06 2.03 29.61
CA LYS A 364 18.12 3.12 29.32
C LYS A 364 18.00 3.31 27.82
N VAL A 365 16.78 3.32 27.29
CA VAL A 365 16.52 3.61 25.89
C VAL A 365 16.61 5.13 25.69
N LEU A 366 17.59 5.58 24.93
CA LEU A 366 17.76 7.00 24.56
C LEU A 366 16.93 7.34 23.33
N LYS A 367 16.94 6.46 22.31
CA LYS A 367 16.24 6.64 21.05
C LYS A 367 15.67 5.31 20.59
N SER A 368 14.47 5.34 20.03
CA SER A 368 13.81 4.19 19.40
C SER A 368 13.21 4.64 18.07
N ILE A 369 13.61 4.00 16.98
CA ILE A 369 13.07 4.22 15.65
C ILE A 369 12.76 2.86 15.00
N SER A 370 11.83 2.81 14.06
CA SER A 370 11.60 1.59 13.29
C SER A 370 12.85 1.22 12.50
N LEU A 371 13.27 -0.06 12.52
CA LEU A 371 14.38 -0.56 11.71
C LEU A 371 14.14 -0.31 10.21
N ILE A 372 12.90 -0.45 9.77
CA ILE A 372 12.50 -0.17 8.38
C ILE A 372 12.78 1.29 8.02
N GLU A 373 12.43 2.23 8.91
CA GLU A 373 12.65 3.66 8.69
C GLU A 373 14.13 4.00 8.58
N GLU A 374 14.92 3.49 9.51
CA GLU A 374 16.37 3.73 9.51
C GLU A 374 17.02 3.21 8.22
N LEU A 375 16.70 1.95 7.84
CA LEU A 375 17.25 1.35 6.62
C LEU A 375 16.78 2.05 5.34
N THR A 376 15.53 2.53 5.31
CA THR A 376 15.00 3.29 4.17
C THR A 376 15.67 4.66 4.06
N GLU A 377 15.96 5.32 5.18
CA GLU A 377 16.74 6.57 5.19
C GLU A 377 18.17 6.34 4.66
N MET A 378 18.82 5.25 5.08
CA MET A 378 20.14 4.87 4.57
C MET A 378 20.10 4.55 3.07
N ALA A 379 19.10 3.80 2.62
CA ALA A 379 18.86 3.47 1.20
C ALA A 379 18.69 4.73 0.34
N SER A 380 17.97 5.71 0.85
CA SER A 380 17.78 7.01 0.20
C SER A 380 19.09 7.76 -0.02
N LYS A 381 20.00 7.75 0.95
CA LYS A 381 21.32 8.42 0.85
C LYS A 381 22.21 7.76 -0.21
N SER A 382 22.04 6.47 -0.49
CA SER A 382 22.81 5.69 -1.46
C SER A 382 22.10 5.49 -2.82
N ASN A 383 20.98 6.19 -3.06
CA ASN A 383 20.15 6.02 -4.26
C ASN A 383 19.78 4.55 -4.53
N THR A 384 19.36 3.87 -3.46
CA THR A 384 18.94 2.46 -3.47
C THR A 384 17.42 2.39 -3.62
N GLU A 385 16.94 1.57 -4.55
CA GLU A 385 15.53 1.26 -4.71
C GLU A 385 15.06 0.38 -3.53
N VAL A 386 13.97 0.75 -2.86
CA VAL A 386 13.38 -0.05 -1.77
C VAL A 386 12.14 -0.76 -2.29
N VAL A 387 12.12 -2.08 -2.12
CA VAL A 387 11.00 -2.95 -2.51
C VAL A 387 10.49 -3.67 -1.26
N TYR A 388 9.20 -3.51 -0.98
CA TYR A 388 8.53 -4.24 0.10
C TYR A 388 7.97 -5.54 -0.43
N ILE A 389 8.19 -6.63 0.33
CA ILE A 389 7.79 -7.98 -0.04
C ILE A 389 6.75 -8.49 0.96
N SER A 390 5.59 -8.86 0.44
CA SER A 390 4.51 -9.49 1.22
C SER A 390 4.90 -10.90 1.66
N VAL A 391 4.36 -11.34 2.79
CA VAL A 391 4.52 -12.74 3.26
C VAL A 391 3.51 -13.71 2.63
N ASP A 392 2.63 -13.21 1.76
CA ASP A 392 1.59 -14.01 1.11
C ASP A 392 2.16 -14.97 0.04
N THR A 393 3.45 -14.80 -0.33
CA THR A 393 4.17 -15.69 -1.21
C THR A 393 5.15 -16.59 -0.45
N GLU A 394 5.51 -17.74 -1.01
CA GLU A 394 6.52 -18.64 -0.42
C GLU A 394 7.87 -17.93 -0.32
N GLU A 395 8.26 -17.20 -1.35
CA GLU A 395 9.50 -16.43 -1.41
C GLU A 395 9.52 -15.29 -0.38
N GLY A 396 8.38 -14.65 -0.13
CA GLY A 396 8.25 -13.64 0.94
C GLY A 396 8.34 -14.24 2.32
N GLY A 397 7.77 -15.43 2.52
CA GLY A 397 7.96 -16.22 3.74
C GLY A 397 9.44 -16.60 3.96
N GLN A 398 10.15 -16.98 2.88
CA GLN A 398 11.60 -17.24 2.94
C GLN A 398 12.39 -15.98 3.29
N LEU A 399 12.01 -14.81 2.74
CA LEU A 399 12.65 -13.54 3.11
C LEU A 399 12.52 -13.28 4.62
N LEU A 400 11.34 -13.43 5.17
CA LEU A 400 11.10 -13.16 6.59
C LEU A 400 11.84 -14.15 7.50
N HIS A 401 11.67 -15.43 7.27
CA HIS A 401 12.14 -16.49 8.18
C HIS A 401 13.56 -16.96 7.87
N GLY A 402 13.96 -17.01 6.60
CA GLY A 402 15.29 -17.46 6.17
C GLY A 402 16.36 -16.38 6.19
N PHE A 403 15.98 -15.15 5.87
CA PHE A 403 16.91 -14.01 5.71
C PHE A 403 16.69 -12.90 6.74
N GLY A 404 15.84 -13.14 7.76
CA GLY A 404 15.56 -12.18 8.83
C GLY A 404 14.77 -10.95 8.38
N GLY A 405 14.03 -11.06 7.28
CA GLY A 405 13.16 -10.02 6.71
C GLY A 405 13.90 -8.96 5.89
N LEU A 406 15.20 -9.15 5.61
CA LEU A 406 16.05 -8.17 4.92
C LEU A 406 16.95 -8.85 3.89
N ALA A 407 16.92 -8.38 2.65
CA ALA A 407 17.81 -8.79 1.58
C ALA A 407 18.19 -7.60 0.69
N GLY A 408 19.27 -7.72 -0.06
CA GLY A 408 19.75 -6.69 -0.97
C GLY A 408 20.34 -7.29 -2.24
N ILE A 409 19.95 -6.75 -3.39
CA ILE A 409 20.60 -7.01 -4.67
C ILE A 409 21.63 -5.91 -4.87
N CYS A 410 22.90 -6.28 -4.94
CA CYS A 410 24.02 -5.35 -4.98
C CYS A 410 24.43 -5.02 -6.40
N ARG A 411 24.98 -3.81 -6.60
CA ARG A 411 25.55 -3.36 -7.87
C ARG A 411 26.84 -4.08 -8.19
N TYR A 412 27.60 -4.43 -7.15
CA TYR A 412 28.88 -5.17 -7.22
C TYR A 412 28.98 -6.12 -6.02
N PRO A 413 29.85 -7.15 -6.09
CA PRO A 413 30.06 -8.08 -4.97
C PRO A 413 30.57 -7.34 -3.74
N ILE A 414 30.08 -7.70 -2.57
CA ILE A 414 30.54 -7.19 -1.27
C ILE A 414 31.61 -8.14 -0.75
N MET A 415 32.76 -7.62 -0.39
CA MET A 415 33.83 -8.39 0.27
C MET A 415 33.62 -8.44 1.77
#